data_384b7d1ffff0948e1a029e93b0031bf0
#
_entry.id   384b7d1ffff0948e1a029e93b0031bf0
#
_cell.length_a   1.000
_cell.length_b   1.000
_cell.length_c   1.000
_cell.angle_alpha   90.00
_cell.angle_beta   90.00
_cell.angle_gamma   90.00
#
_symmetry.space_group_name_H-M   'P 1'
#
loop_
_entity.id
_entity.type
_entity.pdbx_description
1 polymer ?
#
loop_
_entity_poly.entity_id
_entity_poly.type
_entity_poly.pdbx_seq_one_letter_code
_entity_poly.pdbx_strand_id
1 'polypeptide(L)'
;MNQNFETMTDLNSIYAAEINDKPKFPAPTSNLDCEIAVIGGGFTGMTAALTLAENGHDVILVEADVIGSGGSGRNGGHVCQGWSNDFQYISRQLPADEAQFIWDAGMSAVDLLRQRVLRHKIDCDLRFGYLHVALHERQMQELLAMHDEWQVKGYDHLTALDNRDSLAGHIGTNAYVGALHDANSGHIQPLKYLYGLARAASAAGARIYENTGVTELDMTPDKARHCLLYTSPSPRDATLSRMPS
;
A
#
# COMPACT_ATOMS: atom_id res chain seq x y z
N MET A 1 28.14 18.01 -0.77
CA MET A 1 27.03 18.99 -0.73
C MET A 1 26.08 18.52 0.34
N ASN A 2 26.09 19.15 1.51
CA ASN A 2 25.15 18.86 2.59
C ASN A 2 23.78 19.38 2.17
N GLN A 3 22.88 18.48 1.77
CA GLN A 3 21.46 18.84 1.71
C GLN A 3 20.96 18.80 3.15
N ASN A 4 20.66 19.97 3.70
CA ASN A 4 19.87 20.11 4.91
C ASN A 4 18.48 19.54 4.57
N PHE A 5 18.17 18.34 5.03
CA PHE A 5 16.80 17.89 5.14
C PHE A 5 16.16 18.74 6.25
N GLU A 6 15.41 19.77 5.87
CA GLU A 6 14.49 20.41 6.80
C GLU A 6 13.53 19.32 7.29
N THR A 7 13.63 18.97 8.55
CA THR A 7 12.72 18.03 9.20
C THR A 7 11.31 18.60 9.09
N MET A 8 10.48 17.97 8.24
CA MET A 8 9.06 18.30 8.14
C MET A 8 8.35 17.75 9.40
N THR A 9 8.46 18.47 10.49
CA THR A 9 7.88 18.11 11.79
C THR A 9 6.35 18.09 11.82
N ASP A 10 5.67 18.59 10.77
CA ASP A 10 4.23 18.58 10.64
C ASP A 10 3.79 18.06 9.27
N LEU A 11 3.02 16.96 9.29
CA LEU A 11 2.36 16.43 8.11
C LEU A 11 1.26 17.42 7.66
N ASN A 12 1.59 18.28 6.70
CA ASN A 12 0.63 19.22 6.11
C ASN A 12 -0.18 18.50 5.01
N SER A 13 -1.17 17.72 5.41
CA SER A 13 -2.11 17.06 4.50
C SER A 13 -3.52 17.09 5.08
N ILE A 14 -4.53 17.00 4.20
CA ILE A 14 -5.94 16.89 4.62
C ILE A 14 -6.13 15.69 5.57
N TYR A 15 -5.45 14.58 5.31
CA TYR A 15 -5.51 13.39 6.16
C TYR A 15 -4.98 13.65 7.56
N ALA A 16 -3.88 14.39 7.68
CA ALA A 16 -3.27 14.71 8.96
C ALA A 16 -4.12 15.68 9.79
N ALA A 17 -4.87 16.57 9.13
CA ALA A 17 -5.77 17.52 9.78
C ALA A 17 -6.96 16.83 10.47
N GLU A 18 -7.36 15.65 10.01
CA GLU A 18 -8.46 14.87 10.57
C GLU A 18 -8.06 13.97 11.74
N ILE A 19 -6.75 13.87 12.05
CA ILE A 19 -6.24 12.93 13.05
C ILE A 19 -5.74 13.70 14.28
N ASN A 20 -6.44 13.54 15.39
CA ASN A 20 -6.05 14.14 16.67
C ASN A 20 -5.05 13.29 17.47
N ASP A 21 -5.13 11.96 17.35
CA ASP A 21 -4.26 11.02 18.08
C ASP A 21 -3.26 10.38 17.11
N LYS A 22 -2.13 11.06 16.90
CA LYS A 22 -1.01 10.58 16.08
C LYS A 22 -0.06 9.76 16.94
N PRO A 23 0.28 8.51 16.57
CA PRO A 23 1.33 7.78 17.29
C PRO A 23 2.66 8.53 17.12
N LYS A 24 3.50 8.46 18.14
CA LYS A 24 4.84 9.07 18.13
C LYS A 24 5.83 8.01 18.57
N PHE A 25 6.92 7.91 17.85
CA PHE A 25 8.00 6.97 18.17
C PHE A 25 9.30 7.75 18.38
N PRO A 26 10.08 7.42 19.44
CA PRO A 26 11.31 8.15 19.72
C PRO A 26 12.38 7.85 18.68
N ALA A 27 13.36 8.74 18.54
CA ALA A 27 14.64 8.38 17.94
C ALA A 27 15.45 7.47 18.89
N PRO A 28 16.32 6.56 18.38
CA PRO A 28 17.15 5.73 19.22
C PRO A 28 18.17 6.59 19.99
N THR A 29 18.42 6.23 21.25
CA THR A 29 19.38 6.94 22.12
C THR A 29 20.69 6.19 22.31
N SER A 30 20.82 4.99 21.76
CA SER A 30 22.00 4.12 21.81
C SER A 30 22.07 3.22 20.58
N ASN A 31 23.15 2.46 20.44
CA ASN A 31 23.23 1.37 19.50
C ASN A 31 22.17 0.32 19.82
N LEU A 32 21.55 -0.24 18.79
CA LEU A 32 20.48 -1.22 18.90
C LEU A 32 20.88 -2.48 18.12
N ASP A 33 20.57 -3.62 18.70
CA ASP A 33 20.66 -4.91 18.04
C ASP A 33 19.26 -5.46 17.77
N CYS A 34 19.09 -6.18 16.67
CA CYS A 34 17.86 -6.88 16.31
C CYS A 34 18.15 -8.05 15.37
N GLU A 35 17.19 -8.93 15.25
CA GLU A 35 17.22 -10.00 14.26
C GLU A 35 16.95 -9.45 12.86
N ILE A 36 15.96 -8.57 12.73
CA ILE A 36 15.53 -8.00 11.45
C ILE A 36 15.38 -6.48 11.56
N ALA A 37 16.07 -5.76 10.69
CA ALA A 37 15.91 -4.32 10.53
C ALA A 37 15.03 -4.02 9.30
N VAL A 38 13.99 -3.21 9.49
CA VAL A 38 13.12 -2.70 8.43
C VAL A 38 13.37 -1.22 8.22
N ILE A 39 13.70 -0.82 6.99
CA ILE A 39 13.98 0.57 6.63
C ILE A 39 12.77 1.17 5.92
N GLY A 40 12.22 2.24 6.49
CA GLY A 40 11.08 2.99 5.98
C GLY A 40 9.74 2.62 6.63
N GLY A 41 9.07 3.64 7.18
CA GLY A 41 7.78 3.55 7.89
C GLY A 41 6.55 3.70 7.00
N GLY A 42 6.64 3.41 5.69
CA GLY A 42 5.51 3.34 4.78
C GLY A 42 4.70 2.04 4.92
N PHE A 43 3.65 1.87 4.09
CA PHE A 43 2.80 0.66 4.11
C PHE A 43 3.59 -0.63 4.02
N THR A 44 4.57 -0.72 3.12
CA THR A 44 5.37 -1.92 2.92
C THR A 44 6.19 -2.27 4.17
N GLY A 45 6.97 -1.31 4.67
CA GLY A 45 7.80 -1.55 5.84
C GLY A 45 6.98 -1.81 7.10
N MET A 46 5.92 -1.04 7.32
CA MET A 46 5.05 -1.22 8.49
C MET A 46 4.33 -2.58 8.45
N THR A 47 3.88 -3.00 7.25
CA THR A 47 3.28 -4.31 7.04
C THR A 47 4.27 -5.44 7.30
N ALA A 48 5.52 -5.29 6.82
CA ALA A 48 6.58 -6.26 7.06
C ALA A 48 6.91 -6.35 8.56
N ALA A 49 7.10 -5.22 9.22
CA ALA A 49 7.41 -5.16 10.65
C ALA A 49 6.30 -5.81 11.49
N LEU A 50 5.02 -5.52 11.18
CA LEU A 50 3.89 -6.17 11.84
C LEU A 50 3.91 -7.68 11.66
N THR A 51 4.03 -8.15 10.41
CA THR A 51 4.00 -9.58 10.11
C THR A 51 5.15 -10.31 10.79
N LEU A 52 6.36 -9.77 10.75
CA LEU A 52 7.54 -10.37 11.36
C LEU A 52 7.42 -10.41 12.90
N ALA A 53 6.97 -9.32 13.52
CA ALA A 53 6.76 -9.29 14.96
C ALA A 53 5.66 -10.25 15.44
N GLU A 54 4.57 -10.38 14.67
CA GLU A 54 3.51 -11.38 14.94
C GLU A 54 4.00 -12.83 14.84
N ASN A 55 5.07 -13.09 14.08
CA ASN A 55 5.74 -14.37 13.99
C ASN A 55 6.88 -14.56 15.02
N GLY A 56 7.03 -13.62 15.94
CA GLY A 56 7.95 -13.73 17.08
C GLY A 56 9.38 -13.28 16.80
N HIS A 57 9.64 -12.62 15.67
CA HIS A 57 10.96 -12.07 15.38
C HIS A 57 11.23 -10.77 16.15
N ASP A 58 12.48 -10.56 16.53
CA ASP A 58 12.95 -9.27 17.08
C ASP A 58 13.16 -8.26 15.95
N VAL A 59 12.20 -7.33 15.79
CA VAL A 59 12.13 -6.39 14.68
C VAL A 59 12.38 -4.98 15.12
N ILE A 60 13.27 -4.27 14.41
CA ILE A 60 13.39 -2.81 14.47
C ILE A 60 12.95 -2.22 13.13
N LEU A 61 12.08 -1.20 13.19
CA LEU A 61 11.74 -0.37 12.04
C LEU A 61 12.29 1.04 12.28
N VAL A 62 13.00 1.57 11.28
CA VAL A 62 13.51 2.95 11.28
C VAL A 62 12.88 3.75 10.13
N GLU A 63 12.44 4.96 10.45
CA GLU A 63 11.88 5.93 9.50
C GLU A 63 12.73 7.20 9.53
N ALA A 64 13.11 7.69 8.37
CA ALA A 64 13.99 8.86 8.26
C ALA A 64 13.36 10.15 8.79
N ASP A 65 12.05 10.28 8.63
CA ASP A 65 11.24 11.42 9.06
C ASP A 65 10.17 10.92 10.05
N VAL A 66 8.95 11.38 9.97
CA VAL A 66 7.81 10.86 10.72
C VAL A 66 6.99 9.89 9.86
N ILE A 67 6.36 8.91 10.51
CA ILE A 67 5.50 7.94 9.81
C ILE A 67 4.40 8.67 9.05
N GLY A 68 4.29 8.38 7.75
CA GLY A 68 3.32 9.00 6.85
C GLY A 68 3.81 10.25 6.13
N SER A 69 5.06 10.69 6.33
CA SER A 69 5.66 11.80 5.58
C SER A 69 5.80 11.50 4.07
N GLY A 70 5.96 10.24 3.72
CA GLY A 70 6.07 9.77 2.34
C GLY A 70 4.74 9.50 1.64
N GLY A 71 4.79 8.78 0.52
CA GLY A 71 3.63 8.46 -0.34
C GLY A 71 2.50 7.70 0.37
N SER A 72 2.82 6.90 1.40
CA SER A 72 1.82 6.13 2.16
C SER A 72 0.86 7.01 2.97
N GLY A 73 1.26 8.21 3.37
CA GLY A 73 0.39 9.17 4.04
C GLY A 73 -0.25 10.21 3.12
N ARG A 74 0.00 10.14 1.79
CA ARG A 74 -0.39 11.18 0.82
C ARG A 74 -1.02 10.62 -0.46
N ASN A 75 -1.38 9.34 -0.48
CA ASN A 75 -2.01 8.71 -1.64
C ASN A 75 -3.53 8.93 -1.65
N GLY A 76 -4.20 8.50 -2.70
CA GLY A 76 -5.66 8.65 -2.85
C GLY A 76 -6.50 7.71 -1.99
N GLY A 77 -5.89 6.82 -1.21
CA GLY A 77 -6.60 5.88 -0.34
C GLY A 77 -7.36 4.77 -1.07
N HIS A 78 -7.14 4.58 -2.36
CA HIS A 78 -7.81 3.53 -3.13
C HIS A 78 -7.31 2.14 -2.70
N VAL A 79 -8.25 1.24 -2.49
CA VAL A 79 -8.05 -0.18 -2.17
C VAL A 79 -8.66 -0.98 -3.31
N CYS A 80 -7.86 -1.24 -4.35
CA CYS A 80 -8.31 -1.88 -5.56
C CYS A 80 -7.58 -3.19 -5.78
N GLN A 81 -8.26 -4.13 -6.43
CA GLN A 81 -7.70 -5.41 -6.84
C GLN A 81 -6.65 -5.24 -7.93
N GLY A 82 -5.73 -6.19 -8.01
CA GLY A 82 -4.74 -6.29 -9.07
C GLY A 82 -3.51 -5.40 -8.85
N TRP A 83 -2.88 -5.03 -9.94
CA TRP A 83 -1.61 -4.31 -10.00
C TRP A 83 -1.79 -2.99 -10.75
N SER A 84 -0.79 -2.12 -10.69
CA SER A 84 -0.79 -0.84 -11.43
C SER A 84 -0.73 -1.01 -12.95
N ASN A 85 -0.25 -2.16 -13.42
CA ASN A 85 -0.25 -2.54 -14.84
C ASN A 85 -1.31 -3.61 -15.08
N ASP A 86 -1.82 -3.64 -16.30
CA ASP A 86 -2.71 -4.69 -16.79
C ASP A 86 -2.07 -6.07 -16.59
N PHE A 87 -2.85 -7.01 -16.06
CA PHE A 87 -2.39 -8.37 -15.82
C PHE A 87 -1.95 -9.07 -17.12
N GLN A 88 -2.62 -8.82 -18.23
CA GLN A 88 -2.20 -9.38 -19.53
C GLN A 88 -0.79 -8.93 -19.92
N TYR A 89 -0.44 -7.68 -19.63
CA TYR A 89 0.91 -7.18 -19.88
C TYR A 89 1.94 -7.88 -19.00
N ILE A 90 1.63 -8.06 -17.71
CA ILE A 90 2.51 -8.73 -16.74
C ILE A 90 2.67 -10.21 -17.13
N SER A 91 1.58 -10.91 -17.40
CA SER A 91 1.58 -12.36 -17.68
C SER A 91 2.35 -12.75 -18.93
N ARG A 92 2.42 -11.87 -19.93
CA ARG A 92 3.22 -12.13 -21.16
C ARG A 92 4.72 -12.15 -20.93
N GLN A 93 5.19 -11.63 -19.78
CA GLN A 93 6.62 -11.51 -19.47
C GLN A 93 7.09 -12.57 -18.48
N LEU A 94 6.20 -13.41 -17.99
CA LEU A 94 6.46 -14.39 -16.93
C LEU A 94 6.08 -15.80 -17.37
N PRO A 95 6.74 -16.84 -16.83
CA PRO A 95 6.24 -18.20 -16.88
C PRO A 95 4.81 -18.31 -16.31
N ALA A 96 4.04 -19.29 -16.75
CA ALA A 96 2.62 -19.39 -16.43
C ALA A 96 2.35 -19.53 -14.92
N ASP A 97 3.18 -20.25 -14.19
CA ASP A 97 3.11 -20.44 -12.74
C ASP A 97 3.44 -19.15 -11.97
N GLU A 98 4.45 -18.39 -12.42
CA GLU A 98 4.76 -17.08 -11.86
C GLU A 98 3.65 -16.06 -12.14
N ALA A 99 3.08 -16.07 -13.36
CA ALA A 99 1.95 -15.23 -13.71
C ALA A 99 0.73 -15.54 -12.84
N GLN A 100 0.44 -16.83 -12.58
CA GLN A 100 -0.65 -17.23 -11.68
C GLN A 100 -0.39 -16.76 -10.25
N PHE A 101 0.83 -16.93 -9.73
CA PHE A 101 1.20 -16.42 -8.40
C PHE A 101 0.99 -14.91 -8.28
N ILE A 102 1.39 -14.14 -9.30
CA ILE A 102 1.20 -12.68 -9.32
C ILE A 102 -0.30 -12.32 -9.33
N TRP A 103 -1.12 -13.04 -10.10
CA TRP A 103 -2.57 -12.88 -10.08
C TRP A 103 -3.14 -13.09 -8.68
N ASP A 104 -2.84 -14.24 -8.08
CA ASP A 104 -3.36 -14.64 -6.76
C ASP A 104 -2.91 -13.65 -5.67
N ALA A 105 -1.66 -13.19 -5.72
CA ALA A 105 -1.13 -12.18 -4.81
C ALA A 105 -1.87 -10.84 -4.95
N GLY A 106 -2.15 -10.39 -6.18
CA GLY A 106 -2.91 -9.17 -6.44
C GLY A 106 -4.34 -9.24 -5.93
N MET A 107 -5.01 -10.37 -6.15
CA MET A 107 -6.39 -10.58 -5.71
C MET A 107 -6.50 -10.74 -4.19
N SER A 108 -5.55 -11.42 -3.55
CA SER A 108 -5.57 -11.63 -2.09
C SER A 108 -5.16 -10.37 -1.29
N ALA A 109 -4.55 -9.38 -1.91
CA ALA A 109 -4.03 -8.20 -1.22
C ALA A 109 -5.11 -7.39 -0.49
N VAL A 110 -6.29 -7.22 -1.12
CA VAL A 110 -7.43 -6.50 -0.53
C VAL A 110 -8.02 -7.26 0.65
N ASP A 111 -8.14 -8.58 0.54
CA ASP A 111 -8.62 -9.41 1.64
C ASP A 111 -7.66 -9.40 2.82
N LEU A 112 -6.36 -9.40 2.57
CA LEU A 112 -5.35 -9.26 3.62
C LEU A 112 -5.46 -7.91 4.33
N LEU A 113 -5.67 -6.81 3.59
CA LEU A 113 -5.92 -5.49 4.18
C LEU A 113 -7.17 -5.52 5.06
N ARG A 114 -8.29 -6.07 4.56
CA ARG A 114 -9.55 -6.22 5.30
C ARG A 114 -9.35 -7.00 6.58
N GLN A 115 -8.67 -8.15 6.52
CA GLN A 115 -8.36 -8.98 7.69
C GLN A 115 -7.54 -8.21 8.73
N ARG A 116 -6.54 -7.45 8.31
CA ARG A 116 -5.74 -6.62 9.22
C ARG A 116 -6.56 -5.52 9.88
N VAL A 117 -7.40 -4.83 9.11
CA VAL A 117 -8.31 -3.80 9.66
C VAL A 117 -9.21 -4.39 10.73
N LEU A 118 -9.80 -5.56 10.48
CA LEU A 118 -10.67 -6.24 11.44
C LEU A 118 -9.90 -6.77 12.66
N ARG A 119 -8.79 -7.48 12.45
CA ARG A 119 -7.98 -8.11 13.49
C ARG A 119 -7.42 -7.10 14.47
N HIS A 120 -6.90 -5.99 13.96
CA HIS A 120 -6.28 -4.95 14.77
C HIS A 120 -7.22 -3.79 15.09
N LYS A 121 -8.51 -3.90 14.69
CA LYS A 121 -9.55 -2.89 14.93
C LYS A 121 -9.11 -1.49 14.47
N ILE A 122 -8.54 -1.42 13.27
CA ILE A 122 -8.04 -0.16 12.70
C ILE A 122 -9.22 0.67 12.19
N ASP A 123 -9.46 1.80 12.85
CA ASP A 123 -10.46 2.78 12.40
C ASP A 123 -9.86 3.67 11.30
N CYS A 124 -10.04 3.26 10.03
CA CYS A 124 -9.46 3.91 8.86
C CYS A 124 -10.50 4.27 7.79
N ASP A 125 -11.76 4.40 8.17
CA ASP A 125 -12.86 4.74 7.26
C ASP A 125 -12.95 3.80 6.03
N LEU A 126 -12.62 2.50 6.21
CA LEU A 126 -12.68 1.51 5.14
C LEU A 126 -14.11 1.36 4.62
N ARG A 127 -14.29 1.61 3.34
CA ARG A 127 -15.56 1.45 2.63
C ARG A 127 -15.34 0.71 1.32
N PHE A 128 -16.23 -0.23 1.03
CA PHE A 128 -16.24 -1.00 -0.21
C PHE A 128 -17.27 -0.46 -1.20
N GLY A 129 -17.11 -0.85 -2.43
CA GLY A 129 -17.84 -0.35 -3.58
C GLY A 129 -17.00 0.64 -4.37
N TYR A 130 -16.56 0.23 -5.54
CA TYR A 130 -15.73 1.04 -6.43
C TYR A 130 -16.33 1.00 -7.84
N LEU A 131 -16.31 2.14 -8.53
CA LEU A 131 -16.81 2.23 -9.90
C LEU A 131 -15.67 2.50 -10.87
N HIS A 132 -15.48 1.59 -11.80
CA HIS A 132 -14.72 1.85 -13.02
C HIS A 132 -15.68 2.43 -14.05
N VAL A 133 -15.64 3.74 -14.27
CA VAL A 133 -16.61 4.42 -15.12
C VAL A 133 -16.14 4.56 -16.56
N ALA A 134 -17.07 4.50 -17.50
CA ALA A 134 -16.84 4.71 -18.93
C ALA A 134 -17.48 6.02 -19.41
N LEU A 135 -16.70 6.92 -20.02
CA LEU A 135 -17.17 8.15 -20.63
C LEU A 135 -17.80 7.95 -22.01
N HIS A 136 -17.41 6.88 -22.71
CA HIS A 136 -17.89 6.55 -24.05
C HIS A 136 -17.88 5.03 -24.28
N GLU A 137 -18.61 4.60 -25.31
CA GLU A 137 -18.88 3.19 -25.60
C GLU A 137 -17.62 2.33 -25.73
N ARG A 138 -16.55 2.85 -26.34
CA ARG A 138 -15.29 2.13 -26.43
C ARG A 138 -14.72 1.76 -25.06
N GLN A 139 -14.73 2.70 -24.09
CA GLN A 139 -14.27 2.39 -22.72
C GLN A 139 -15.18 1.36 -22.05
N MET A 140 -16.49 1.40 -22.32
CA MET A 140 -17.40 0.38 -21.79
C MET A 140 -17.07 -1.01 -22.32
N GLN A 141 -16.73 -1.14 -23.59
CA GLN A 141 -16.31 -2.42 -24.18
C GLN A 141 -14.99 -2.92 -23.56
N GLU A 142 -14.04 -2.02 -23.26
CA GLU A 142 -12.79 -2.35 -22.57
C GLU A 142 -13.09 -2.84 -21.14
N LEU A 143 -14.02 -2.22 -20.42
CA LEU A 143 -14.45 -2.67 -19.09
C LEU A 143 -15.16 -4.03 -19.12
N LEU A 144 -16.02 -4.27 -20.09
CA LEU A 144 -16.68 -5.57 -20.28
C LEU A 144 -15.67 -6.69 -20.58
N ALA A 145 -14.68 -6.41 -21.41
CA ALA A 145 -13.60 -7.38 -21.66
C ALA A 145 -12.80 -7.70 -20.38
N MET A 146 -12.53 -6.70 -19.55
CA MET A 146 -11.90 -6.89 -18.23
C MET A 146 -12.80 -7.74 -17.31
N HIS A 147 -14.09 -7.46 -17.27
CA HIS A 147 -15.07 -8.23 -16.50
C HIS A 147 -15.02 -9.72 -16.86
N ASP A 148 -15.12 -10.02 -18.16
CA ASP A 148 -15.12 -11.39 -18.65
C ASP A 148 -13.81 -12.12 -18.35
N GLU A 149 -12.67 -11.45 -18.53
CA GLU A 149 -11.36 -11.99 -18.20
C GLU A 149 -11.26 -12.34 -16.71
N TRP A 150 -11.69 -11.43 -15.83
CA TRP A 150 -11.60 -11.62 -14.39
C TRP A 150 -12.56 -12.70 -13.90
N GLN A 151 -13.77 -12.80 -14.49
CA GLN A 151 -14.70 -13.91 -14.20
C GLN A 151 -14.11 -15.28 -14.57
N VAL A 152 -13.48 -15.40 -15.72
CA VAL A 152 -12.80 -16.66 -16.14
C VAL A 152 -11.72 -17.06 -15.14
N LYS A 153 -11.09 -16.09 -14.48
CA LYS A 153 -10.08 -16.30 -13.44
C LYS A 153 -10.64 -16.46 -12.03
N GLY A 154 -11.96 -16.53 -11.88
CA GLY A 154 -12.64 -16.76 -10.61
C GLY A 154 -12.91 -15.52 -9.77
N TYR A 155 -12.74 -14.31 -10.32
CA TYR A 155 -13.12 -13.09 -9.63
C TYR A 155 -14.55 -12.68 -9.99
N ASP A 156 -15.49 -12.86 -9.07
CA ASP A 156 -16.95 -12.74 -9.26
C ASP A 156 -17.59 -11.50 -8.60
N HIS A 157 -16.75 -10.55 -8.14
CA HIS A 157 -17.21 -9.33 -7.45
C HIS A 157 -17.52 -8.15 -8.37
N LEU A 158 -17.32 -8.32 -9.68
CA LEU A 158 -17.64 -7.30 -10.67
C LEU A 158 -19.10 -7.41 -11.15
N THR A 159 -19.78 -6.27 -11.25
CA THR A 159 -21.11 -6.16 -11.83
C THR A 159 -21.12 -5.09 -12.90
N ALA A 160 -21.54 -5.45 -14.12
CA ALA A 160 -21.67 -4.50 -15.20
C ALA A 160 -22.91 -3.62 -15.02
N LEU A 161 -22.73 -2.32 -15.10
CA LEU A 161 -23.74 -1.28 -15.13
C LEU A 161 -23.70 -0.67 -16.54
N ASP A 162 -24.36 -1.36 -17.49
CA ASP A 162 -24.19 -1.16 -18.94
C ASP A 162 -25.16 -0.12 -19.52
N ASN A 163 -25.96 0.53 -18.67
CA ASN A 163 -26.88 1.56 -19.08
C ASN A 163 -27.08 2.61 -17.99
N ARG A 164 -27.70 3.73 -18.37
CA ARG A 164 -27.91 4.88 -17.46
C ARG A 164 -28.81 4.58 -16.29
N ASP A 165 -29.79 3.73 -16.46
CA ASP A 165 -30.76 3.41 -15.39
C ASP A 165 -30.07 2.58 -14.29
N SER A 166 -29.24 1.60 -14.67
CA SER A 166 -28.44 0.82 -13.72
C SER A 166 -27.40 1.67 -13.01
N LEU A 167 -26.84 2.68 -13.69
CA LEU A 167 -25.82 3.58 -13.13
C LEU A 167 -26.42 4.67 -12.20
N ALA A 168 -27.67 5.08 -12.43
CA ALA A 168 -28.31 6.18 -11.70
C ALA A 168 -28.41 5.95 -10.18
N GLY A 169 -28.45 4.68 -9.74
CA GLY A 169 -28.44 4.31 -8.32
C GLY A 169 -27.06 4.47 -7.65
N HIS A 170 -26.00 4.64 -8.41
CA HIS A 170 -24.63 4.67 -7.93
C HIS A 170 -23.96 6.04 -8.07
N ILE A 171 -24.33 6.83 -9.06
CA ILE A 171 -23.70 8.11 -9.34
C ILE A 171 -24.71 9.17 -9.81
N GLY A 172 -24.61 10.37 -9.29
CA GLY A 172 -25.53 11.48 -9.54
C GLY A 172 -25.22 12.30 -10.79
N THR A 173 -24.72 11.70 -11.88
CA THR A 173 -24.40 12.39 -13.12
C THR A 173 -24.71 11.52 -14.35
N ASN A 174 -25.03 12.18 -15.46
CA ASN A 174 -25.28 11.55 -16.76
C ASN A 174 -24.02 11.57 -17.67
N ALA A 175 -22.86 11.90 -17.15
CA ALA A 175 -21.62 12.03 -17.92
C ALA A 175 -21.09 10.68 -18.41
N TYR A 176 -21.45 9.59 -17.76
CA TYR A 176 -20.95 8.25 -18.04
C TYR A 176 -22.00 7.41 -18.82
N VAL A 177 -21.52 6.58 -19.73
CA VAL A 177 -22.38 5.67 -20.50
C VAL A 177 -22.60 4.33 -19.79
N GLY A 178 -21.69 3.96 -18.87
CA GLY A 178 -21.76 2.75 -18.06
C GLY A 178 -20.58 2.69 -17.08
N ALA A 179 -20.50 1.60 -16.32
CA ALA A 179 -19.44 1.31 -15.36
C ALA A 179 -19.32 -0.19 -15.07
N LEU A 180 -18.21 -0.61 -14.45
CA LEU A 180 -18.17 -1.81 -13.63
C LEU A 180 -18.20 -1.39 -12.15
N HIS A 181 -19.10 -1.97 -11.39
CA HIS A 181 -19.12 -1.90 -9.94
C HIS A 181 -18.31 -3.06 -9.37
N ASP A 182 -17.24 -2.76 -8.65
CA ASP A 182 -16.46 -3.75 -7.92
C ASP A 182 -16.83 -3.69 -6.43
N ALA A 183 -17.52 -4.73 -5.97
CA ALA A 183 -17.98 -4.82 -4.59
C ALA A 183 -16.84 -5.11 -3.59
N ASN A 184 -15.70 -5.59 -4.06
CA ASN A 184 -14.54 -5.96 -3.22
C ASN A 184 -13.40 -4.95 -3.26
N SER A 185 -13.44 -3.96 -4.14
CA SER A 185 -12.58 -2.78 -4.12
C SER A 185 -13.23 -1.61 -3.37
N GLY A 186 -12.43 -0.63 -2.93
CA GLY A 186 -12.97 0.48 -2.14
C GLY A 186 -11.95 1.57 -1.84
N HIS A 187 -12.09 2.18 -0.67
CA HIS A 187 -11.16 3.22 -0.21
C HIS A 187 -11.02 3.24 1.32
N ILE A 188 -9.93 3.84 1.75
CA ILE A 188 -9.60 4.09 3.17
C ILE A 188 -9.11 5.53 3.34
N GLN A 189 -9.06 6.00 4.58
CA GLN A 189 -8.21 7.13 4.96
C GLN A 189 -6.78 6.59 5.19
N PRO A 190 -5.83 6.87 4.26
CA PRO A 190 -4.58 6.13 4.19
C PRO A 190 -3.68 6.35 5.41
N LEU A 191 -3.68 7.56 5.97
CA LEU A 191 -2.85 7.87 7.13
C LEU A 191 -3.40 7.22 8.41
N LYS A 192 -4.73 7.15 8.58
CA LYS A 192 -5.35 6.39 9.69
C LYS A 192 -4.98 4.90 9.61
N TYR A 193 -5.03 4.33 8.40
CA TYR A 193 -4.62 2.93 8.21
C TYR A 193 -3.15 2.72 8.55
N LEU A 194 -2.26 3.59 8.07
CA LEU A 194 -0.83 3.50 8.37
C LEU A 194 -0.55 3.60 9.87
N TYR A 195 -1.19 4.54 10.56
CA TYR A 195 -1.05 4.67 12.01
C TYR A 195 -1.63 3.48 12.78
N GLY A 196 -2.72 2.89 12.27
CA GLY A 196 -3.26 1.65 12.79
C GLY A 196 -2.27 0.49 12.69
N LEU A 197 -1.61 0.34 11.54
CA LEU A 197 -0.54 -0.64 11.35
C LEU A 197 0.64 -0.40 12.31
N ALA A 198 1.05 0.86 12.49
CA ALA A 198 2.15 1.21 13.39
C ALA A 198 1.84 0.85 14.84
N ARG A 199 0.62 1.15 15.31
CA ARG A 199 0.17 0.73 16.65
C ARG A 199 0.13 -0.80 16.77
N ALA A 200 -0.37 -1.50 15.75
CA ALA A 200 -0.44 -2.95 15.75
C ALA A 200 0.97 -3.58 15.78
N ALA A 201 1.90 -3.07 14.96
CA ALA A 201 3.28 -3.54 14.92
C ALA A 201 3.99 -3.31 16.28
N SER A 202 3.84 -2.14 16.88
CA SER A 202 4.38 -1.83 18.20
C SER A 202 3.77 -2.73 19.29
N ALA A 203 2.46 -2.97 19.24
CA ALA A 203 1.79 -3.88 20.18
C ALA A 203 2.22 -5.35 20.01
N ALA A 204 2.60 -5.75 18.80
CA ALA A 204 3.16 -7.07 18.51
C ALA A 204 4.65 -7.20 18.92
N GLY A 205 5.30 -6.11 19.36
CA GLY A 205 6.67 -6.11 19.85
C GLY A 205 7.70 -5.49 18.89
N ALA A 206 7.31 -5.02 17.71
CA ALA A 206 8.22 -4.26 16.85
C ALA A 206 8.65 -2.94 17.51
N ARG A 207 9.94 -2.68 17.51
CA ARG A 207 10.53 -1.42 17.99
C ARG A 207 10.59 -0.43 16.84
N ILE A 208 9.86 0.65 16.92
CA ILE A 208 9.72 1.64 15.85
C ILE A 208 10.43 2.93 16.25
N TYR A 209 11.20 3.49 15.33
CA TYR A 209 11.95 4.73 15.53
C TYR A 209 11.74 5.69 14.37
N GLU A 210 11.36 6.93 14.69
CA GLU A 210 11.23 8.05 13.77
C GLU A 210 12.47 8.95 13.81
N ASN A 211 12.59 9.87 12.85
CA ASN A 211 13.73 10.79 12.74
C ASN A 211 15.09 10.04 12.74
N THR A 212 15.10 8.87 12.09
CA THR A 212 16.21 7.93 12.11
C THR A 212 16.55 7.52 10.69
N GLY A 213 17.24 8.41 9.96
CA GLY A 213 17.68 8.16 8.59
C GLY A 213 18.86 7.18 8.54
N VAL A 214 18.79 6.18 7.67
CA VAL A 214 19.91 5.28 7.41
C VAL A 214 20.90 5.96 6.46
N THR A 215 22.13 6.13 6.90
CA THR A 215 23.20 6.80 6.13
C THR A 215 24.17 5.84 5.48
N GLU A 216 24.29 4.62 6.02
CA GLU A 216 25.21 3.61 5.52
C GLU A 216 24.68 2.20 5.83
N LEU A 217 24.92 1.27 4.90
CA LEU A 217 24.62 -0.15 5.05
C LEU A 217 25.90 -0.95 4.82
N ASP A 218 26.35 -1.65 5.87
CA ASP A 218 27.44 -2.60 5.76
C ASP A 218 26.89 -4.02 5.57
N MET A 219 27.03 -4.55 4.37
CA MET A 219 26.54 -5.87 3.94
C MET A 219 27.68 -6.89 3.93
N THR A 220 28.21 -7.23 5.09
CA THR A 220 29.19 -8.31 5.18
C THR A 220 28.52 -9.70 5.10
N PRO A 221 29.19 -10.74 4.53
CA PRO A 221 28.59 -12.07 4.37
C PRO A 221 28.07 -12.69 5.68
N ASP A 222 28.70 -12.44 6.80
CA ASP A 222 28.30 -12.94 8.12
C ASP A 222 27.11 -12.17 8.74
N LYS A 223 26.85 -10.94 8.31
CA LYS A 223 25.73 -10.12 8.73
C LYS A 223 24.55 -10.17 7.76
N ALA A 224 24.76 -10.67 6.56
CA ALA A 224 23.74 -10.77 5.51
C ALA A 224 22.63 -11.80 5.80
N ARG A 225 22.64 -12.46 6.96
CA ARG A 225 21.54 -13.34 7.40
C ARG A 225 20.30 -12.58 7.85
N HIS A 226 20.36 -11.29 7.99
CA HIS A 226 19.23 -10.45 8.39
C HIS A 226 18.65 -9.78 7.15
N CYS A 227 17.42 -10.16 6.83
CA CYS A 227 16.72 -9.66 5.64
C CYS A 227 16.49 -8.14 5.75
N LEU A 228 17.26 -7.37 5.00
CA LEU A 228 16.99 -5.96 4.81
C LEU A 228 15.87 -5.84 3.76
N LEU A 229 14.66 -5.54 4.18
CA LEU A 229 13.59 -5.19 3.25
C LEU A 229 13.88 -3.77 2.72
N TYR A 230 14.48 -3.72 1.53
CA TYR A 230 14.62 -2.48 0.79
C TYR A 230 13.27 -2.12 0.18
N THR A 231 12.63 -1.05 0.65
CA THR A 231 11.49 -0.50 -0.08
C THR A 231 12.02 0.11 -1.37
N SER A 232 11.65 -0.47 -2.51
CA SER A 232 11.99 0.06 -3.82
C SER A 232 11.66 1.56 -3.87
N PRO A 233 12.59 2.41 -4.33
CA PRO A 233 12.29 3.84 -4.48
C PRO A 233 11.08 4.00 -5.40
N SER A 234 10.17 4.87 -4.99
CA SER A 234 9.02 5.23 -5.83
C SER A 234 9.53 5.71 -7.19
N PRO A 235 8.91 5.34 -8.33
CA PRO A 235 9.25 5.90 -9.64
C PRO A 235 9.20 7.43 -9.69
N ARG A 236 8.68 8.07 -8.64
CA ARG A 236 8.64 9.53 -8.47
C ARG A 236 9.89 10.11 -7.81
N ASP A 237 10.74 9.27 -7.23
CA ASP A 237 12.03 9.70 -6.67
C ASP A 237 13.06 9.78 -7.79
N ALA A 238 12.99 10.85 -8.58
CA ALA A 238 13.82 11.09 -9.77
C ALA A 238 15.35 11.17 -9.48
N THR A 239 15.76 11.11 -8.23
CA THR A 239 17.15 11.17 -7.80
C THR A 239 17.87 9.82 -7.77
N LEU A 240 17.17 8.68 -7.84
CA LEU A 240 17.76 7.34 -7.77
C LEU A 240 17.78 6.59 -9.12
N SER A 241 17.33 7.20 -10.22
CA SER A 241 17.29 6.57 -11.55
C SER A 241 18.64 6.62 -12.32
N ARG A 242 19.74 6.93 -11.68
CA ARG A 242 21.07 6.91 -12.30
C ARG A 242 21.98 5.92 -11.62
N MET A 243 21.76 4.62 -11.85
CA MET A 243 22.85 3.66 -11.81
C MET A 243 23.51 3.62 -13.20
N PRO A 244 24.82 3.76 -13.30
CA PRO A 244 25.53 3.56 -14.56
C PRO A 244 25.45 2.07 -14.94
N SER A 245 25.20 1.83 -16.23
CA SER A 245 25.30 0.53 -16.92
C SER A 245 26.67 -0.09 -16.79
#